data_2444ca59e06dcbb31f001517fd572e32
#
_entry.id   2444ca59e06dcbb31f001517fd572e32
#
_cell.length_a   1.000
_cell.length_b   1.000
_cell.length_c   1.000
_cell.angle_alpha   90.00
_cell.angle_beta   90.00
_cell.angle_gamma   90.00
#
_symmetry.space_group_name_H-M   'P 1'
#
loop_
_entity.id
_entity.type
_entity.pdbx_description
1 polymer ?
#
loop_
_entity_poly.entity_id
_entity_poly.type
_entity_poly.pdbx_seq_one_letter_code
_entity_poly.pdbx_strand_id
1 'polypeptide(L)'
;VLGHVQDADGQKMSKSKGNAVDPFDALKKHGADAIRWYFYENSAPWLPNRFHDKAVTEGQRKFMGTIWNTYAFFVLYANIDDFDATKYTLEYDKLPVMDKWILSKLNTLVKTVDNNLANYKITETARALEDFVDELSNWYVRRCRERFWAKGMEQDKINAYMTLYTTLVT
;
A
#
# COMPACT_ATOMS: atom_id res chain seq x y z
N VAL A 1 24.47 -2.12 -13.00
CA VAL A 1 24.02 -3.14 -13.96
C VAL A 1 22.62 -3.58 -13.51
N LEU A 2 21.64 -3.52 -14.40
CA LEU A 2 20.28 -4.01 -14.14
C LEU A 2 20.19 -5.50 -14.52
N GLY A 3 19.38 -6.25 -13.77
CA GLY A 3 19.01 -7.61 -14.12
C GLY A 3 18.16 -7.65 -15.41
N HIS A 4 18.12 -8.79 -16.07
CA HIS A 4 17.28 -8.97 -17.24
C HIS A 4 15.90 -9.54 -16.88
N VAL A 5 14.92 -9.27 -17.74
CA VAL A 5 13.56 -9.81 -17.56
C VAL A 5 13.53 -11.24 -18.09
N GLN A 6 12.93 -12.13 -17.29
CA GLN A 6 12.74 -13.54 -17.58
C GLN A 6 11.24 -13.86 -17.72
N ASP A 7 10.92 -14.93 -18.42
CA ASP A 7 9.58 -15.51 -18.44
C ASP A 7 9.23 -16.24 -17.13
N ALA A 8 8.06 -16.85 -17.05
CA ALA A 8 7.61 -17.60 -15.88
C ALA A 8 8.54 -18.77 -15.51
N ASP A 9 9.20 -19.37 -16.48
CA ASP A 9 10.12 -20.50 -16.32
C ASP A 9 11.56 -20.08 -15.99
N GLY A 10 11.79 -18.77 -15.89
CA GLY A 10 13.12 -18.21 -15.60
C GLY A 10 14.06 -18.13 -16.81
N GLN A 11 13.51 -18.27 -18.03
CA GLN A 11 14.29 -18.11 -19.25
C GLN A 11 14.35 -16.64 -19.65
N LYS A 12 15.51 -16.19 -20.12
CA LYS A 12 15.64 -14.82 -20.64
C LYS A 12 14.69 -14.60 -21.80
N MET A 13 13.84 -13.56 -21.69
CA MET A 13 12.93 -13.17 -22.76
C MET A 13 13.69 -12.71 -24.00
N SER A 14 13.28 -13.21 -25.17
CA SER A 14 13.77 -12.75 -26.45
C SER A 14 12.73 -12.96 -27.56
N LYS A 15 12.71 -12.07 -28.55
CA LYS A 15 11.81 -12.19 -29.71
C LYS A 15 12.05 -13.48 -30.49
N SER A 16 13.33 -13.91 -30.61
CA SER A 16 13.72 -15.13 -31.33
C SER A 16 13.21 -16.42 -30.66
N LYS A 17 12.98 -16.41 -29.36
CA LYS A 17 12.43 -17.56 -28.61
C LYS A 17 10.90 -17.55 -28.53
N GLY A 18 10.23 -16.47 -28.97
CA GLY A 18 8.77 -16.35 -28.90
C GLY A 18 8.20 -16.19 -27.48
N ASN A 19 9.06 -16.00 -26.47
CA ASN A 19 8.66 -15.83 -25.07
C ASN A 19 8.67 -14.36 -24.58
N ALA A 20 8.83 -13.41 -25.51
CA ALA A 20 8.80 -11.99 -25.18
C ALA A 20 7.35 -11.50 -25.00
N VAL A 21 7.11 -10.77 -23.94
CA VAL A 21 5.84 -10.06 -23.71
C VAL A 21 5.92 -8.67 -24.35
N ASP A 22 4.89 -8.29 -25.12
CA ASP A 22 4.78 -6.93 -25.63
C ASP A 22 4.49 -5.94 -24.49
N PRO A 23 5.34 -4.92 -24.26
CA PRO A 23 5.15 -3.97 -23.18
C PRO A 23 3.81 -3.19 -23.27
N PHE A 24 3.35 -2.87 -24.49
CA PHE A 24 2.10 -2.14 -24.66
C PHE A 24 0.87 -2.99 -24.33
N ASP A 25 0.91 -4.27 -24.65
CA ASP A 25 -0.17 -5.19 -24.26
C ASP A 25 -0.20 -5.41 -22.75
N ALA A 26 0.98 -5.54 -22.11
CA ALA A 26 1.08 -5.59 -20.66
C ALA A 26 0.54 -4.32 -20.00
N LEU A 27 0.88 -3.13 -20.53
CA LEU A 27 0.38 -1.84 -20.03
C LEU A 27 -1.14 -1.71 -20.18
N LYS A 28 -1.72 -2.15 -21.31
CA LYS A 28 -3.17 -2.14 -21.50
C LYS A 28 -3.88 -3.06 -20.52
N LYS A 29 -3.26 -4.20 -20.20
CA LYS A 29 -3.87 -5.24 -19.34
C LYS A 29 -3.81 -4.88 -17.86
N HIS A 30 -2.67 -4.42 -17.37
CA HIS A 30 -2.41 -4.24 -15.93
C HIS A 30 -2.36 -2.78 -15.49
N GLY A 31 -2.14 -1.85 -16.43
CA GLY A 31 -1.82 -0.47 -16.11
C GLY A 31 -0.35 -0.25 -15.74
N ALA A 32 0.12 0.97 -15.92
CA ALA A 32 1.53 1.30 -15.71
C ALA A 32 1.95 1.17 -14.24
N ASP A 33 1.09 1.58 -13.31
CA ASP A 33 1.42 1.58 -11.89
C ASP A 33 1.56 0.17 -11.31
N ALA A 34 0.71 -0.78 -11.72
CA ALA A 34 0.81 -2.18 -11.30
C ALA A 34 2.11 -2.83 -11.78
N ILE A 35 2.52 -2.54 -13.03
CA ILE A 35 3.79 -3.04 -13.59
C ILE A 35 4.99 -2.42 -12.87
N ARG A 36 4.98 -1.10 -12.64
CA ARG A 36 6.05 -0.41 -11.90
C ARG A 36 6.16 -0.94 -10.47
N TRP A 37 5.04 -1.09 -9.78
CA TRP A 37 5.01 -1.67 -8.43
C TRP A 37 5.62 -3.06 -8.41
N TYR A 38 5.19 -3.92 -9.32
CA TYR A 38 5.71 -5.27 -9.44
C TYR A 38 7.24 -5.31 -9.58
N PHE A 39 7.81 -4.47 -10.44
CA PHE A 39 9.26 -4.41 -10.63
C PHE A 39 10.01 -3.89 -9.40
N TYR A 40 9.41 -3.03 -8.60
CA TYR A 40 10.04 -2.53 -7.38
C TYR A 40 9.97 -3.52 -6.22
N GLU A 41 8.86 -4.24 -6.08
CA GLU A 41 8.59 -5.14 -4.97
C GLU A 41 9.25 -6.52 -5.17
N ASN A 42 9.21 -7.06 -6.41
CA ASN A 42 9.52 -8.45 -6.68
C ASN A 42 10.99 -8.81 -6.42
N SER A 43 11.94 -8.05 -6.96
CA SER A 43 13.36 -8.33 -6.78
C SER A 43 14.23 -7.08 -6.84
N ALA A 44 15.44 -7.17 -6.24
CA ALA A 44 16.41 -6.10 -6.32
C ALA A 44 16.79 -5.81 -7.80
N PRO A 45 17.04 -4.53 -8.16
CA PRO A 45 17.23 -4.13 -9.57
C PRO A 45 18.36 -4.83 -10.32
N TRP A 46 19.38 -5.34 -9.61
CA TRP A 46 20.51 -6.06 -10.19
C TRP A 46 20.28 -7.56 -10.40
N LEU A 47 19.17 -8.09 -9.87
CA LEU A 47 18.79 -9.49 -10.03
C LEU A 47 17.86 -9.66 -11.24
N PRO A 48 17.84 -10.86 -11.84
CA PRO A 48 16.85 -11.20 -12.86
C PRO A 48 15.42 -11.11 -12.27
N ASN A 49 14.51 -10.58 -13.07
CA ASN A 49 13.11 -10.40 -12.65
C ASN A 49 12.21 -11.26 -13.56
N ARG A 50 11.47 -12.20 -12.96
CA ARG A 50 10.50 -13.02 -13.69
C ARG A 50 9.23 -12.23 -13.90
N PHE A 51 8.81 -12.04 -15.13
CA PHE A 51 7.60 -11.32 -15.48
C PHE A 51 6.53 -12.26 -16.02
N HIS A 52 5.40 -12.33 -15.35
CA HIS A 52 4.21 -13.02 -15.82
C HIS A 52 2.93 -12.39 -15.21
N ASP A 53 1.86 -12.46 -15.96
CA ASP A 53 0.58 -11.81 -15.64
C ASP A 53 0.05 -12.07 -14.24
N LYS A 54 0.11 -13.33 -13.78
CA LYS A 54 -0.40 -13.69 -12.45
C LYS A 54 0.34 -12.97 -11.33
N ALA A 55 1.67 -12.84 -11.44
CA ALA A 55 2.48 -12.18 -10.42
C ALA A 55 2.20 -10.67 -10.37
N VAL A 56 2.06 -10.02 -11.54
CA VAL A 56 1.69 -8.59 -11.60
C VAL A 56 0.32 -8.37 -10.97
N THR A 57 -0.68 -9.20 -11.32
CA THR A 57 -2.04 -9.10 -10.76
C THR A 57 -2.04 -9.33 -9.24
N GLU A 58 -1.24 -10.28 -8.75
CA GLU A 58 -1.14 -10.56 -7.32
C GLU A 58 -0.50 -9.41 -6.54
N GLY A 59 0.61 -8.84 -7.02
CA GLY A 59 1.23 -7.66 -6.44
C GLY A 59 0.29 -6.45 -6.42
N GLN A 60 -0.41 -6.21 -7.54
CA GLN A 60 -1.44 -5.16 -7.61
C GLN A 60 -2.55 -5.36 -6.57
N ARG A 61 -3.05 -6.59 -6.43
CA ARG A 61 -4.13 -6.90 -5.48
C ARG A 61 -3.70 -6.74 -4.04
N LYS A 62 -2.51 -7.22 -3.69
CA LYS A 62 -2.00 -7.18 -2.31
C LYS A 62 -1.78 -5.77 -1.81
N PHE A 63 -1.20 -4.90 -2.61
CA PHE A 63 -0.88 -3.53 -2.22
C PHE A 63 -1.96 -2.54 -2.66
N MET A 64 -2.09 -2.30 -3.97
CA MET A 64 -3.01 -1.27 -4.49
C MET A 64 -4.46 -1.56 -4.17
N GLY A 65 -4.89 -2.82 -4.31
CA GLY A 65 -6.25 -3.23 -3.99
C GLY A 65 -6.56 -3.08 -2.50
N THR A 66 -5.60 -3.40 -1.63
CA THR A 66 -5.77 -3.30 -0.18
C THR A 66 -5.85 -1.86 0.29
N ILE A 67 -4.94 -0.98 -0.18
CA ILE A 67 -4.99 0.44 0.20
C ILE A 67 -6.23 1.13 -0.40
N TRP A 68 -6.62 0.77 -1.64
CA TRP A 68 -7.84 1.27 -2.25
C TRP A 68 -9.09 0.90 -1.44
N ASN A 69 -9.19 -0.33 -0.98
CA ASN A 69 -10.31 -0.78 -0.15
C ASN A 69 -10.32 -0.07 1.21
N THR A 70 -9.17 0.19 1.79
CA THR A 70 -9.03 0.96 3.03
C THR A 70 -9.47 2.40 2.83
N TYR A 71 -9.06 3.04 1.74
CA TYR A 71 -9.51 4.37 1.36
C TYR A 71 -11.02 4.42 1.08
N ALA A 72 -11.54 3.46 0.32
CA ALA A 72 -12.98 3.37 0.03
C ALA A 72 -13.82 3.19 1.31
N PHE A 73 -13.33 2.39 2.26
CA PHE A 73 -13.94 2.26 3.59
C PHE A 73 -14.00 3.62 4.31
N PHE A 74 -12.86 4.34 4.35
CA PHE A 74 -12.80 5.66 4.97
C PHE A 74 -13.80 6.63 4.33
N VAL A 75 -13.77 6.77 3.00
CA VAL A 75 -14.63 7.71 2.26
C VAL A 75 -16.10 7.37 2.43
N LEU A 76 -16.46 6.09 2.41
CA LEU A 76 -17.84 5.65 2.60
C LEU A 76 -18.40 6.15 3.93
N TYR A 77 -17.70 5.89 5.02
CA TYR A 77 -18.21 6.27 6.36
C TYR A 77 -18.04 7.76 6.64
N ALA A 78 -16.99 8.40 6.14
CA ALA A 78 -16.82 9.84 6.23
C ALA A 78 -17.98 10.59 5.55
N ASN A 79 -18.45 10.11 4.39
CA ASN A 79 -19.61 10.68 3.71
C ASN A 79 -20.94 10.43 4.47
N ILE A 80 -21.10 9.25 5.05
CA ILE A 80 -22.32 8.94 5.84
C ILE A 80 -22.42 9.83 7.09
N ASP A 81 -21.29 10.09 7.73
CA ASP A 81 -21.22 10.86 8.98
C ASP A 81 -20.98 12.37 8.76
N ASP A 82 -20.89 12.83 7.51
CA ASP A 82 -20.52 14.23 7.15
C ASP A 82 -19.22 14.67 7.84
N PHE A 83 -18.24 13.76 7.89
CA PHE A 83 -16.96 13.99 8.56
C PHE A 83 -16.06 14.92 7.74
N ASP A 84 -15.59 15.98 8.38
CA ASP A 84 -14.64 16.94 7.81
C ASP A 84 -13.40 17.02 8.71
N ALA A 85 -12.29 16.48 8.23
CA ALA A 85 -11.04 16.43 8.99
C ALA A 85 -10.50 17.82 9.38
N THR A 86 -10.89 18.87 8.68
CA THR A 86 -10.44 20.25 8.98
C THR A 86 -11.06 20.82 10.26
N LYS A 87 -12.16 20.22 10.72
CA LYS A 87 -12.87 20.63 11.94
C LYS A 87 -12.31 20.03 13.22
N TYR A 88 -11.36 19.09 13.11
CA TYR A 88 -10.85 18.35 14.26
C TYR A 88 -9.32 18.40 14.31
N THR A 89 -8.78 18.23 15.51
CA THR A 89 -7.34 18.13 15.74
C THR A 89 -7.00 16.80 16.35
N LEU A 90 -5.97 16.14 15.82
CA LEU A 90 -5.47 14.89 16.39
C LEU A 90 -4.63 15.19 17.65
N GLU A 91 -5.13 14.79 18.82
CA GLU A 91 -4.43 14.94 20.09
C GLU A 91 -3.82 13.60 20.51
N TYR A 92 -2.56 13.36 20.19
CA TYR A 92 -1.89 12.06 20.35
C TYR A 92 -2.04 11.50 21.79
N ASP A 93 -1.88 12.32 22.81
CA ASP A 93 -1.94 11.86 24.20
C ASP A 93 -3.30 11.30 24.60
N LYS A 94 -4.37 11.77 23.98
CA LYS A 94 -5.76 11.36 24.23
C LYS A 94 -6.22 10.16 23.38
N LEU A 95 -5.37 9.69 22.45
CA LEU A 95 -5.73 8.59 21.56
C LEU A 95 -5.76 7.25 22.30
N PRO A 96 -6.70 6.34 21.94
CA PRO A 96 -6.66 4.95 22.33
C PRO A 96 -5.38 4.23 21.86
N VAL A 97 -5.07 3.11 22.49
CA VAL A 97 -3.85 2.32 22.22
C VAL A 97 -3.72 1.93 20.74
N MET A 98 -4.82 1.52 20.10
CA MET A 98 -4.80 1.11 18.68
C MET A 98 -4.44 2.26 17.75
N ASP A 99 -4.92 3.46 18.04
CA ASP A 99 -4.62 4.66 17.25
C ASP A 99 -3.15 5.06 17.42
N LYS A 100 -2.66 5.06 18.67
CA LYS A 100 -1.22 5.28 18.96
C LYS A 100 -0.33 4.25 18.27
N TRP A 101 -0.75 2.99 18.27
CA TRP A 101 0.00 1.90 17.64
C TRP A 101 0.16 2.12 16.14
N ILE A 102 -0.92 2.39 15.39
CA ILE A 102 -0.81 2.55 13.93
C ILE A 102 -0.03 3.82 13.56
N LEU A 103 -0.20 4.92 14.30
CA LEU A 103 0.57 6.14 14.08
C LEU A 103 2.06 5.96 14.40
N SER A 104 2.40 5.19 15.42
CA SER A 104 3.78 4.81 15.71
C SER A 104 4.40 3.97 14.60
N LYS A 105 3.63 3.01 14.06
CA LYS A 105 4.04 2.21 12.89
C LYS A 105 4.24 3.09 11.65
N LEU A 106 3.33 4.05 11.40
CA LEU A 106 3.43 5.01 10.31
C LEU A 106 4.72 5.83 10.40
N ASN A 107 5.02 6.42 11.56
CA ASN A 107 6.24 7.20 11.75
C ASN A 107 7.51 6.35 11.57
N THR A 108 7.48 5.10 12.00
CA THR A 108 8.57 4.14 11.76
C THR A 108 8.72 3.84 10.28
N LEU A 109 7.61 3.66 9.57
CA LEU A 109 7.60 3.45 8.12
C LEU A 109 8.20 4.64 7.39
N VAL A 110 7.76 5.86 7.67
CA VAL A 110 8.29 7.09 7.04
C VAL A 110 9.80 7.15 7.19
N LYS A 111 10.32 6.96 8.40
CA LYS A 111 11.76 6.93 8.65
C LYS A 111 12.48 5.82 7.88
N THR A 112 11.88 4.63 7.82
CA THR A 112 12.45 3.48 7.12
C THR A 112 12.49 3.72 5.62
N VAL A 113 11.40 4.22 5.04
CA VAL A 113 11.28 4.55 3.61
C VAL A 113 12.29 5.61 3.22
N ASP A 114 12.36 6.72 3.97
CA ASP A 114 13.29 7.80 3.69
C ASP A 114 14.75 7.31 3.71
N ASN A 115 15.14 6.60 4.76
CA ASN A 115 16.48 6.03 4.86
C ASN A 115 16.79 5.00 3.75
N ASN A 116 15.84 4.14 3.42
CA ASN A 116 16.03 3.12 2.40
C ASN A 116 16.17 3.75 1.01
N LEU A 117 15.33 4.74 0.67
CA LEU A 117 15.40 5.44 -0.62
C LEU A 117 16.69 6.24 -0.74
N ALA A 118 17.16 6.90 0.31
CA ALA A 118 18.46 7.58 0.34
C ALA A 118 19.64 6.63 0.07
N ASN A 119 19.46 5.33 0.34
CA ASN A 119 20.46 4.29 0.12
C ASN A 119 20.12 3.36 -1.08
N TYR A 120 19.20 3.76 -1.95
CA TYR A 120 18.77 3.00 -3.15
C TYR A 120 18.21 1.59 -2.85
N LYS A 121 17.68 1.35 -1.66
CA LYS A 121 17.05 0.10 -1.24
C LYS A 121 15.56 0.09 -1.63
N ILE A 122 15.30 0.04 -2.94
CA ILE A 122 13.95 0.23 -3.48
C ILE A 122 13.04 -0.95 -3.12
N THR A 123 13.52 -2.17 -3.24
CA THR A 123 12.72 -3.38 -2.97
C THR A 123 12.35 -3.49 -1.49
N GLU A 124 13.28 -3.20 -0.60
CA GLU A 124 13.02 -3.17 0.84
C GLU A 124 11.99 -2.09 1.20
N THR A 125 12.03 -0.95 0.51
CA THR A 125 11.05 0.11 0.67
C THR A 125 9.65 -0.34 0.22
N ALA A 126 9.54 -0.93 -0.96
CA ALA A 126 8.26 -1.41 -1.49
C ALA A 126 7.63 -2.46 -0.57
N ARG A 127 8.42 -3.40 -0.07
CA ARG A 127 7.95 -4.43 0.88
C ARG A 127 7.53 -3.84 2.22
N ALA A 128 8.27 -2.87 2.75
CA ALA A 128 7.88 -2.20 4.00
C ALA A 128 6.55 -1.45 3.86
N LEU A 129 6.28 -0.84 2.69
CA LEU A 129 4.99 -0.22 2.39
C LEU A 129 3.87 -1.26 2.30
N GLU A 130 4.11 -2.41 1.65
CA GLU A 130 3.13 -3.51 1.53
C GLU A 130 2.77 -4.07 2.90
N ASP A 131 3.77 -4.36 3.73
CA ASP A 131 3.57 -4.86 5.10
C ASP A 131 2.75 -3.88 5.95
N PHE A 132 3.05 -2.59 5.85
CA PHE A 132 2.30 -1.56 6.59
C PHE A 132 0.84 -1.47 6.11
N VAL A 133 0.58 -1.52 4.80
CA VAL A 133 -0.77 -1.49 4.25
C VAL A 133 -1.57 -2.72 4.68
N ASP A 134 -0.94 -3.89 4.77
CA ASP A 134 -1.57 -5.09 5.31
C ASP A 134 -1.94 -4.90 6.79
N GLU A 135 -1.03 -4.42 7.62
CA GLU A 135 -1.31 -4.11 9.04
C GLU A 135 -2.40 -3.04 9.20
N LEU A 136 -2.39 -1.99 8.37
CA LEU A 136 -3.41 -0.96 8.38
C LEU A 136 -4.80 -1.54 8.09
N SER A 137 -4.92 -2.33 7.04
CA SER A 137 -6.21 -2.89 6.60
C SER A 137 -6.67 -4.05 7.48
N ASN A 138 -5.82 -5.08 7.63
CA ASN A 138 -6.20 -6.35 8.24
C ASN A 138 -6.11 -6.35 9.76
N TRP A 139 -5.40 -5.40 10.33
CA TRP A 139 -5.29 -5.28 11.77
C TRP A 139 -6.00 -4.02 12.30
N TYR A 140 -5.55 -2.83 11.94
CA TYR A 140 -6.13 -1.58 12.48
C TYR A 140 -7.60 -1.39 12.06
N VAL A 141 -7.88 -1.30 10.77
CA VAL A 141 -9.24 -1.04 10.27
C VAL A 141 -10.18 -2.16 10.68
N ARG A 142 -9.76 -3.41 10.53
CA ARG A 142 -10.60 -4.57 10.89
C ARG A 142 -11.00 -4.59 12.36
N ARG A 143 -10.10 -4.22 13.28
CA ARG A 143 -10.37 -4.18 14.73
C ARG A 143 -11.14 -2.93 15.16
N CYS A 144 -10.99 -1.84 14.43
CA CYS A 144 -11.62 -0.56 14.75
C CYS A 144 -12.94 -0.33 14.02
N ARG A 145 -13.45 -1.29 13.23
CA ARG A 145 -14.69 -1.12 12.43
C ARG A 145 -15.88 -0.63 13.22
N GLU A 146 -16.12 -1.18 14.38
CA GLU A 146 -17.26 -0.83 15.24
C GLU A 146 -17.25 0.63 15.64
N ARG A 147 -16.08 1.26 15.75
CA ARG A 147 -15.94 2.68 16.05
C ARG A 147 -16.51 3.55 14.93
N PHE A 148 -16.28 3.16 13.66
CA PHE A 148 -16.83 3.85 12.49
C PHE A 148 -18.35 3.63 12.36
N TRP A 149 -18.88 2.51 12.86
CA TRP A 149 -20.29 2.17 12.82
C TRP A 149 -21.10 2.72 14.00
N ALA A 150 -20.43 3.20 15.04
CA ALA A 150 -21.08 3.77 16.20
C ALA A 150 -21.99 4.95 15.83
N LYS A 151 -23.12 5.11 16.55
CA LYS A 151 -24.01 6.24 16.35
C LYS A 151 -23.43 7.52 16.92
N GLY A 152 -23.68 8.65 16.23
CA GLY A 152 -23.17 9.95 16.64
C GLY A 152 -21.68 10.15 16.38
N MET A 153 -21.16 11.31 16.74
CA MET A 153 -19.76 11.71 16.54
C MET A 153 -19.08 11.91 17.90
N GLU A 154 -19.05 10.84 18.70
CA GLU A 154 -18.34 10.82 19.97
C GLU A 154 -16.82 10.87 19.76
N GLN A 155 -16.08 11.30 20.79
CA GLN A 155 -14.63 11.51 20.70
C GLN A 155 -13.85 10.29 20.19
N ASP A 156 -14.26 9.07 20.58
CA ASP A 156 -13.60 7.85 20.11
C ASP A 156 -13.76 7.65 18.59
N LYS A 157 -14.93 7.94 18.04
CA LYS A 157 -15.18 7.89 16.61
C LYS A 157 -14.39 8.95 15.86
N ILE A 158 -14.34 10.19 16.39
CA ILE A 158 -13.53 11.28 15.84
C ILE A 158 -12.04 10.86 15.82
N ASN A 159 -11.54 10.29 16.91
CA ASN A 159 -10.17 9.79 16.99
C ASN A 159 -9.87 8.73 15.90
N ALA A 160 -10.80 7.78 15.68
CA ALA A 160 -10.66 6.77 14.64
C ALA A 160 -10.58 7.39 13.24
N TYR A 161 -11.48 8.34 12.92
CA TYR A 161 -11.45 9.06 11.65
C TYR A 161 -10.17 9.85 11.47
N MET A 162 -9.77 10.64 12.47
CA MET A 162 -8.56 11.46 12.38
C MET A 162 -7.31 10.62 12.25
N THR A 163 -7.23 9.48 12.94
CA THR A 163 -6.11 8.55 12.84
C THR A 163 -6.02 7.95 11.44
N LEU A 164 -7.15 7.45 10.91
CA LEU A 164 -7.18 6.86 9.57
C LEU A 164 -6.92 7.90 8.48
N TYR A 165 -7.51 9.10 8.60
CA TYR A 165 -7.24 10.23 7.71
C TYR A 165 -5.75 10.58 7.69
N THR A 166 -5.14 10.81 8.87
CA THR A 166 -3.71 11.13 8.97
C THR A 166 -2.86 10.05 8.33
N THR A 167 -3.21 8.77 8.55
CA THR A 167 -2.48 7.64 7.98
C THR A 167 -2.57 7.58 6.45
N LEU A 168 -3.74 7.93 5.89
CA LEU A 168 -3.96 7.88 4.44
C LEU A 168 -3.36 9.06 3.66
N VAL A 169 -3.14 10.20 4.33
CA VAL A 169 -2.59 11.41 3.68
C VAL A 169 -1.07 11.55 3.86
N THR A 170 -0.45 10.78 4.76
CA THR A 170 1.01 10.72 4.97
C THR A 170 1.66 9.74 4.01
#